data_96c083cf7ee83dccff7d14513bafac76
#
_entry.id   96c083cf7ee83dccff7d14513bafac76
#
_cell.length_a   1.000
_cell.length_b   1.000
_cell.length_c   1.000
_cell.angle_alpha   90.00
_cell.angle_beta   90.00
_cell.angle_gamma   90.00
#
_symmetry.space_group_name_H-M   'P 1'
#
loop_
_entity.id
_entity.type
_entity.pdbx_description
1 polymer ?
#
loop_
_entity_poly.entity_id
_entity_poly.type
_entity_poly.pdbx_seq_one_letter_code
_entity_poly.pdbx_strand_id
1 'polypeptide(L)'
;MYSFDIGNAVSNCLDQNDFDGLKNLIEESKPCQEPFFIKHLPSLLDKLSDHKHGTVARECGELLISKMNPFGMQAYTTILYSGFTSLKWQTKVGALVLLGSFAKHQKDIVKFHLPDFILKLITIASDVKKDVKIQARKCFEELCSVIDNVDITGIIPSVIDAYMEPVKCTEKALDTLVATSFINEVDMSTLGLLVPILTRGMREKLVASKRRAALVIGNMCKLVNDPRTAASFYPILKPVLERGIDEISVEEVRKVCSHSLETLQRVAGEAAVISENVMKLDELNARIRNVCKETINYIPDELLHHMAFCCEGLVQSNNRKYDHWKQCMEPYLNNVIPAEVDIDSIVKAVHEEGIKNLTLDKVDPEDEEEDLCNAQFSLAYGTRVLLHQTPFRVKVGRKYGLVGPNGAGKSTLMRSIAGGNLQGFPTDLITVYVECEIIGEKAEMTVLEYIMSDEKV
;
A
#
# COMPACT_ATOMS: atom_id res chain seq x y z
N MET A 1 -6.37 -14.59 34.64
CA MET A 1 -6.64 -13.44 35.53
C MET A 1 -6.18 -12.08 34.93
N TYR A 2 -5.70 -12.02 33.68
CA TYR A 2 -5.02 -10.82 33.11
C TYR A 2 -5.87 -9.92 32.20
N SER A 3 -7.05 -10.34 31.74
CA SER A 3 -7.76 -9.63 30.68
C SER A 3 -8.96 -8.77 31.15
N PHE A 4 -9.67 -9.20 32.16
CA PHE A 4 -10.87 -8.47 32.65
C PHE A 4 -10.55 -7.19 33.39
N ASP A 5 -9.44 -7.15 34.12
CA ASP A 5 -9.10 -5.98 34.97
C ASP A 5 -8.67 -4.79 34.08
N ILE A 6 -7.99 -5.03 32.92
CA ILE A 6 -7.52 -3.91 32.10
C ILE A 6 -8.65 -3.22 31.35
N GLY A 7 -9.64 -3.95 30.84
CA GLY A 7 -10.81 -3.36 30.19
C GLY A 7 -11.58 -2.44 31.13
N ASN A 8 -11.77 -2.85 32.38
CA ASN A 8 -12.40 -2.02 33.40
C ASN A 8 -11.55 -0.80 33.77
N ALA A 9 -10.22 -0.96 33.87
CA ALA A 9 -9.30 0.16 34.12
C ALA A 9 -9.34 1.20 32.99
N VAL A 10 -9.32 0.76 31.73
CA VAL A 10 -9.45 1.64 30.57
C VAL A 10 -10.78 2.38 30.57
N SER A 11 -11.89 1.67 30.82
CA SER A 11 -13.23 2.31 30.95
C SER A 11 -13.25 3.36 32.04
N ASN A 12 -12.73 3.06 33.22
CA ASN A 12 -12.67 3.99 34.32
C ASN A 12 -11.85 5.24 34.02
N CYS A 13 -10.69 5.10 33.38
CA CYS A 13 -9.87 6.24 32.95
C CYS A 13 -10.64 7.13 31.96
N LEU A 14 -11.33 6.55 31.00
CA LEU A 14 -12.12 7.28 29.99
C LEU A 14 -13.32 7.99 30.62
N ASP A 15 -14.02 7.35 31.58
CA ASP A 15 -15.18 7.92 32.27
C ASP A 15 -14.80 9.07 33.20
N GLN A 16 -13.64 8.96 33.84
CA GLN A 16 -13.10 9.98 34.74
C GLN A 16 -12.29 11.06 34.01
N ASN A 17 -12.06 10.93 32.71
CA ASN A 17 -11.15 11.74 31.89
C ASN A 17 -9.71 11.76 32.44
N ASP A 18 -9.27 10.65 33.02
CA ASP A 18 -7.89 10.43 33.49
C ASP A 18 -7.02 9.91 32.34
N PHE A 19 -6.56 10.83 31.48
CA PHE A 19 -5.74 10.50 30.31
C PHE A 19 -4.27 10.20 30.66
N ASP A 20 -3.78 10.72 31.79
CA ASP A 20 -2.44 10.37 32.27
C ASP A 20 -2.42 8.91 32.75
N GLY A 21 -3.46 8.51 33.49
CA GLY A 21 -3.66 7.11 33.87
C GLY A 21 -3.83 6.19 32.66
N LEU A 22 -4.59 6.62 31.63
CA LEU A 22 -4.76 5.87 30.39
C LEU A 22 -3.43 5.73 29.63
N LYS A 23 -2.62 6.79 29.54
CA LYS A 23 -1.31 6.77 28.90
C LYS A 23 -0.38 5.78 29.58
N ASN A 24 -0.30 5.81 30.91
CA ASN A 24 0.48 4.85 31.69
C ASN A 24 0.02 3.41 31.45
N LEU A 25 -1.31 3.16 31.42
CA LEU A 25 -1.85 1.84 31.10
C LEU A 25 -1.45 1.36 29.71
N ILE A 26 -1.44 2.24 28.71
CA ILE A 26 -1.00 1.90 27.36
C ILE A 26 0.51 1.66 27.35
N GLU A 27 1.32 2.48 28.02
CA GLU A 27 2.78 2.34 28.09
C GLU A 27 3.22 1.02 28.73
N GLU A 28 2.52 0.60 29.80
CA GLU A 28 2.80 -0.64 30.52
C GLU A 28 2.10 -1.87 29.89
N SER A 29 1.25 -1.67 28.88
CA SER A 29 0.45 -2.74 28.28
C SER A 29 1.31 -3.79 27.58
N LYS A 30 0.85 -5.05 27.70
CA LYS A 30 1.39 -6.19 26.96
C LYS A 30 0.61 -6.40 25.66
N PRO A 31 1.23 -7.01 24.62
CA PRO A 31 0.53 -7.25 23.35
C PRO A 31 -0.80 -8.01 23.50
N CYS A 32 -0.88 -8.99 24.38
CA CYS A 32 -2.12 -9.75 24.65
C CYS A 32 -3.30 -8.89 25.17
N GLN A 33 -3.03 -7.66 25.58
CA GLN A 33 -4.04 -6.72 26.09
C GLN A 33 -4.58 -5.77 25.00
N GLU A 34 -3.97 -5.76 23.82
CA GLU A 34 -4.34 -4.92 22.67
C GLU A 34 -5.84 -4.99 22.33
N PRO A 35 -6.48 -6.15 22.20
CA PRO A 35 -7.91 -6.24 21.87
C PRO A 35 -8.81 -5.48 22.83
N PHE A 36 -8.44 -5.38 24.11
CA PHE A 36 -9.22 -4.68 25.13
C PHE A 36 -9.12 -3.16 24.98
N PHE A 37 -7.98 -2.63 24.54
CA PHE A 37 -7.86 -1.21 24.20
C PHE A 37 -8.65 -0.88 22.92
N ILE A 38 -8.60 -1.73 21.90
CA ILE A 38 -9.35 -1.55 20.65
C ILE A 38 -10.85 -1.45 20.93
N LYS A 39 -11.38 -2.27 21.83
CA LYS A 39 -12.78 -2.25 22.25
C LYS A 39 -13.22 -0.88 22.78
N HIS A 40 -12.32 -0.14 23.44
CA HIS A 40 -12.59 1.18 24.02
C HIS A 40 -12.20 2.35 23.08
N LEU A 41 -11.63 2.08 21.91
CA LEU A 41 -11.26 3.10 20.93
C LEU A 41 -12.45 4.00 20.50
N PRO A 42 -13.70 3.50 20.32
CA PRO A 42 -14.85 4.37 20.06
C PRO A 42 -15.07 5.42 21.15
N SER A 43 -14.96 5.04 22.41
CA SER A 43 -15.09 5.97 23.56
C SER A 43 -13.95 7.00 23.56
N LEU A 44 -12.74 6.60 23.19
CA LEU A 44 -11.61 7.52 23.03
C LEU A 44 -11.85 8.53 21.89
N LEU A 45 -12.42 8.09 20.76
CA LEU A 45 -12.77 8.97 19.64
C LEU A 45 -13.79 10.04 20.06
N ASP A 46 -14.76 9.72 20.89
CA ASP A 46 -15.72 10.70 21.41
C ASP A 46 -15.04 11.80 22.24
N LYS A 47 -13.98 11.46 22.97
CA LYS A 47 -13.18 12.41 23.76
C LYS A 47 -12.31 13.34 22.91
N LEU A 48 -12.00 12.99 21.65
CA LEU A 48 -11.25 13.87 20.73
C LEU A 48 -11.98 15.19 20.46
N SER A 49 -13.28 15.25 20.69
CA SER A 49 -14.08 16.48 20.55
C SER A 49 -14.06 17.40 21.77
N ASP A 50 -13.50 16.96 22.88
CA ASP A 50 -13.44 17.76 24.11
C ASP A 50 -12.36 18.86 23.99
N HIS A 51 -12.76 20.11 24.21
CA HIS A 51 -11.84 21.26 24.17
C HIS A 51 -10.72 21.18 25.21
N LYS A 52 -10.97 20.54 26.34
CA LYS A 52 -10.02 20.46 27.47
C LYS A 52 -9.10 19.27 27.34
N HIS A 53 -9.61 18.14 26.85
CA HIS A 53 -8.91 16.86 26.87
C HIS A 53 -8.57 16.28 25.50
N GLY A 54 -9.08 16.86 24.40
CA GLY A 54 -8.95 16.33 23.04
C GLY A 54 -7.51 16.16 22.57
N THR A 55 -6.59 17.03 23.01
CA THR A 55 -5.15 16.90 22.64
C THR A 55 -4.52 15.68 23.30
N VAL A 56 -4.75 15.50 24.59
CA VAL A 56 -4.17 14.37 25.35
C VAL A 56 -4.82 13.05 24.94
N ALA A 57 -6.14 13.06 24.67
CA ALA A 57 -6.84 11.89 24.11
C ALA A 57 -6.25 11.47 22.77
N ARG A 58 -5.83 12.44 21.93
CA ARG A 58 -5.14 12.16 20.66
C ARG A 58 -3.78 11.53 20.89
N GLU A 59 -2.99 12.04 21.82
CA GLU A 59 -1.69 11.46 22.18
C GLU A 59 -1.83 10.00 22.65
N CYS A 60 -2.85 9.69 23.46
CA CYS A 60 -3.16 8.31 23.86
C CYS A 60 -3.49 7.44 22.64
N GLY A 61 -4.26 7.95 21.67
CA GLY A 61 -4.59 7.24 20.44
C GLY A 61 -3.35 6.98 19.57
N GLU A 62 -2.47 7.98 19.41
CA GLU A 62 -1.21 7.83 18.66
C GLU A 62 -0.28 6.82 19.35
N LEU A 63 -0.18 6.85 20.67
CA LEU A 63 0.60 5.89 21.44
C LEU A 63 0.05 4.46 21.28
N LEU A 64 -1.27 4.29 21.29
CA LEU A 64 -1.90 2.99 21.05
C LEU A 64 -1.56 2.45 19.64
N ILE A 65 -1.65 3.31 18.62
CA ILE A 65 -1.28 2.95 17.24
C ILE A 65 0.20 2.58 17.14
N SER A 66 1.09 3.25 17.86
CA SER A 66 2.53 2.95 17.83
C SER A 66 2.86 1.57 18.39
N LYS A 67 2.02 1.04 19.28
CA LYS A 67 2.21 -0.25 19.95
C LYS A 67 1.42 -1.40 19.31
N MET A 68 0.51 -1.10 18.40
CA MET A 68 -0.36 -2.10 17.79
C MET A 68 0.43 -3.13 16.97
N ASN A 69 -0.15 -4.33 16.85
CA ASN A 69 0.33 -5.29 15.87
C ASN A 69 0.06 -4.77 14.45
N PRO A 70 1.09 -4.69 13.58
CA PRO A 70 0.93 -4.21 12.22
C PRO A 70 -0.20 -4.89 11.44
N PHE A 71 -0.35 -6.19 11.60
CA PHE A 71 -1.35 -6.99 10.88
C PHE A 71 -2.78 -6.80 11.42
N GLY A 72 -2.95 -6.21 12.61
CA GLY A 72 -4.25 -5.86 13.21
C GLY A 72 -4.82 -4.51 12.77
N MET A 73 -4.18 -3.80 11.83
CA MET A 73 -4.54 -2.43 11.40
C MET A 73 -6.01 -2.26 11.04
N GLN A 74 -6.63 -3.24 10.38
CA GLN A 74 -8.02 -3.17 9.95
C GLN A 74 -9.02 -3.06 11.13
N ALA A 75 -8.69 -3.63 12.29
CA ALA A 75 -9.52 -3.50 13.50
C ALA A 75 -9.59 -2.04 13.98
N TYR A 76 -8.47 -1.33 13.91
CA TYR A 76 -8.41 0.10 14.26
C TYR A 76 -9.10 0.96 13.21
N THR A 77 -8.80 0.75 11.93
CA THR A 77 -9.29 1.60 10.84
C THR A 77 -10.80 1.56 10.72
N THR A 78 -11.43 0.42 10.94
CA THR A 78 -12.90 0.29 10.96
C THR A 78 -13.53 1.24 11.97
N ILE A 79 -12.91 1.39 13.15
CA ILE A 79 -13.38 2.29 14.20
C ILE A 79 -13.10 3.75 13.83
N LEU A 80 -11.90 4.05 13.29
CA LEU A 80 -11.56 5.41 12.86
C LEU A 80 -12.51 5.92 11.75
N TYR A 81 -12.93 5.06 10.84
CA TYR A 81 -13.90 5.42 9.80
C TYR A 81 -15.28 5.79 10.38
N SER A 82 -15.67 5.20 11.50
CA SER A 82 -16.89 5.64 12.19
C SER A 82 -16.77 7.09 12.68
N GLY A 83 -15.57 7.51 13.08
CA GLY A 83 -15.28 8.89 13.45
C GLY A 83 -15.47 9.89 12.30
N PHE A 84 -15.29 9.50 11.05
CA PHE A 84 -15.50 10.36 9.87
C PHE A 84 -16.97 10.75 9.68
N THR A 85 -17.89 9.94 10.16
CA THR A 85 -19.33 10.19 10.09
C THR A 85 -19.88 10.95 11.30
N SER A 86 -19.03 11.28 12.28
CA SER A 86 -19.42 12.02 13.48
C SER A 86 -19.99 13.39 13.14
N LEU A 87 -21.00 13.84 13.90
CA LEU A 87 -21.55 15.20 13.82
C LEU A 87 -20.56 16.25 14.32
N LYS A 88 -19.63 15.88 15.17
CA LYS A 88 -18.61 16.76 15.75
C LYS A 88 -17.39 16.80 14.82
N TRP A 89 -17.08 17.96 14.29
CA TRP A 89 -15.94 18.12 13.38
C TRP A 89 -14.58 17.84 14.04
N GLN A 90 -14.46 18.07 15.36
CA GLN A 90 -13.25 17.78 16.13
C GLN A 90 -12.94 16.27 16.16
N THR A 91 -13.97 15.43 16.29
CA THR A 91 -13.82 13.96 16.22
C THR A 91 -13.34 13.54 14.83
N LYS A 92 -13.88 14.16 13.76
CA LYS A 92 -13.40 13.92 12.39
C LYS A 92 -11.92 14.27 12.25
N VAL A 93 -11.51 15.44 12.75
CA VAL A 93 -10.09 15.88 12.72
C VAL A 93 -9.21 14.91 13.50
N GLY A 94 -9.63 14.53 14.71
CA GLY A 94 -8.90 13.57 15.53
C GLY A 94 -8.74 12.21 14.85
N ALA A 95 -9.81 11.67 14.28
CA ALA A 95 -9.77 10.41 13.54
C ALA A 95 -8.84 10.48 12.32
N LEU A 96 -8.80 11.63 11.61
CA LEU A 96 -7.87 11.86 10.49
C LEU A 96 -6.41 11.92 10.96
N VAL A 97 -6.14 12.53 12.11
CA VAL A 97 -4.77 12.56 12.68
C VAL A 97 -4.31 11.15 13.04
N LEU A 98 -5.19 10.38 13.71
CA LEU A 98 -4.88 9.01 14.07
C LEU A 98 -4.69 8.12 12.82
N LEU A 99 -5.49 8.32 11.78
CA LEU A 99 -5.28 7.60 10.51
C LEU A 99 -3.93 7.95 9.87
N GLY A 100 -3.54 9.21 9.84
CA GLY A 100 -2.24 9.64 9.32
C GLY A 100 -1.06 9.07 10.11
N SER A 101 -1.22 8.85 11.42
CA SER A 101 -0.15 8.32 12.27
C SER A 101 0.26 6.89 11.92
N PHE A 102 -0.59 6.10 11.25
CA PHE A 102 -0.20 4.77 10.76
C PHE A 102 0.99 4.83 9.78
N ALA A 103 1.04 5.84 8.93
CA ALA A 103 2.14 5.99 7.96
C ALA A 103 3.52 6.15 8.65
N LYS A 104 3.54 6.67 9.88
CA LYS A 104 4.77 6.87 10.66
C LYS A 104 5.26 5.57 11.32
N HIS A 105 4.32 4.72 11.75
CA HIS A 105 4.64 3.56 12.58
C HIS A 105 4.58 2.24 11.80
N GLN A 106 3.76 2.15 10.74
CA GLN A 106 3.40 0.90 10.07
C GLN A 106 3.46 1.02 8.53
N LYS A 107 4.57 1.57 8.02
CA LYS A 107 4.73 1.95 6.60
C LYS A 107 4.35 0.82 5.62
N ASP A 108 4.85 -0.39 5.82
CA ASP A 108 4.68 -1.50 4.88
C ASP A 108 3.23 -2.01 4.83
N ILE A 109 2.56 -2.05 5.98
CA ILE A 109 1.16 -2.47 6.05
C ILE A 109 0.24 -1.38 5.48
N VAL A 110 0.58 -0.10 5.70
CA VAL A 110 -0.18 1.03 5.11
C VAL A 110 -0.18 0.96 3.59
N LYS A 111 0.91 0.56 2.94
CA LYS A 111 0.94 0.38 1.47
C LYS A 111 -0.15 -0.57 0.98
N PHE A 112 -0.36 -1.67 1.69
CA PHE A 112 -1.36 -2.67 1.33
C PHE A 112 -2.79 -2.14 1.53
N HIS A 113 -3.05 -1.38 2.59
CA HIS A 113 -4.36 -0.82 2.91
C HIS A 113 -4.63 0.57 2.28
N LEU A 114 -3.65 1.13 1.57
CA LEU A 114 -3.76 2.48 0.99
C LEU A 114 -4.98 2.66 0.08
N PRO A 115 -5.39 1.69 -0.76
CA PRO A 115 -6.61 1.81 -1.57
C PRO A 115 -7.85 2.16 -0.75
N ASP A 116 -8.06 1.49 0.37
CA ASP A 116 -9.20 1.73 1.25
C ASP A 116 -9.11 3.09 1.93
N PHE A 117 -7.91 3.46 2.39
CA PHE A 117 -7.66 4.76 3.01
C PHE A 117 -7.96 5.90 2.06
N ILE A 118 -7.49 5.83 0.82
CA ILE A 118 -7.75 6.85 -0.20
C ILE A 118 -9.24 7.01 -0.48
N LEU A 119 -9.97 5.89 -0.65
CA LEU A 119 -11.42 5.94 -0.89
C LEU A 119 -12.16 6.61 0.27
N LYS A 120 -11.81 6.31 1.51
CA LYS A 120 -12.40 6.93 2.70
C LYS A 120 -12.04 8.41 2.83
N LEU A 121 -10.78 8.77 2.53
CA LEU A 121 -10.34 10.16 2.56
C LEU A 121 -11.02 11.01 1.50
N ILE A 122 -11.26 10.50 0.29
CA ILE A 122 -12.00 11.20 -0.76
C ILE A 122 -13.39 11.60 -0.27
N THR A 123 -14.06 10.74 0.51
CA THR A 123 -15.40 11.06 1.03
C THR A 123 -15.37 12.24 2.02
N ILE A 124 -14.38 12.31 2.89
CA ILE A 124 -14.26 13.35 3.91
C ILE A 124 -13.59 14.63 3.37
N ALA A 125 -12.84 14.56 2.27
CA ALA A 125 -12.21 15.72 1.63
C ALA A 125 -13.22 16.79 1.19
N SER A 126 -14.47 16.41 0.95
CA SER A 126 -15.58 17.31 0.59
C SER A 126 -16.32 17.90 1.79
N ASP A 127 -15.86 17.70 3.03
CA ASP A 127 -16.51 18.22 4.24
C ASP A 127 -16.67 19.76 4.18
N VAL A 128 -17.72 20.28 4.81
CA VAL A 128 -18.02 21.72 4.83
C VAL A 128 -17.02 22.50 5.70
N LYS A 129 -16.50 21.89 6.77
CA LYS A 129 -15.58 22.53 7.71
C LYS A 129 -14.17 22.63 7.17
N LYS A 130 -13.61 23.85 7.20
CA LYS A 130 -12.26 24.15 6.72
C LYS A 130 -11.19 23.34 7.45
N ASP A 131 -11.31 23.18 8.78
CA ASP A 131 -10.35 22.45 9.59
C ASP A 131 -10.29 20.97 9.21
N VAL A 132 -11.44 20.36 8.90
CA VAL A 132 -11.53 18.97 8.43
C VAL A 132 -10.83 18.83 7.07
N LYS A 133 -11.04 19.77 6.13
CA LYS A 133 -10.36 19.75 4.83
C LYS A 133 -8.85 19.87 4.96
N ILE A 134 -8.37 20.79 5.81
CA ILE A 134 -6.93 20.97 6.04
C ILE A 134 -6.33 19.69 6.58
N GLN A 135 -6.98 19.08 7.57
CA GLN A 135 -6.50 17.85 8.16
C GLN A 135 -6.61 16.65 7.21
N ALA A 136 -7.66 16.58 6.39
CA ALA A 136 -7.79 15.56 5.35
C ALA A 136 -6.64 15.64 4.34
N ARG A 137 -6.29 16.86 3.87
CA ARG A 137 -5.13 17.06 3.00
C ARG A 137 -3.84 16.56 3.65
N LYS A 138 -3.60 16.95 4.90
CA LYS A 138 -2.41 16.51 5.63
C LYS A 138 -2.36 14.98 5.78
N CYS A 139 -3.51 14.36 6.07
CA CYS A 139 -3.62 12.91 6.16
C CYS A 139 -3.34 12.22 4.81
N PHE A 140 -3.80 12.79 3.67
CA PHE A 140 -3.40 12.32 2.33
C PHE A 140 -1.88 12.37 2.14
N GLU A 141 -1.26 13.50 2.48
CA GLU A 141 0.20 13.70 2.34
C GLU A 141 0.98 12.69 3.21
N GLU A 142 0.54 12.48 4.45
CA GLU A 142 1.15 11.50 5.37
C GLU A 142 1.00 10.07 4.85
N LEU A 143 -0.20 9.65 4.44
CA LEU A 143 -0.43 8.31 3.91
C LEU A 143 0.24 8.06 2.56
N CYS A 144 0.24 9.04 1.66
CA CYS A 144 0.92 8.90 0.37
C CYS A 144 2.45 8.90 0.49
N SER A 145 3.02 9.32 1.64
CA SER A 145 4.48 9.27 1.87
C SER A 145 5.03 7.84 1.93
N VAL A 146 4.16 6.83 2.06
CA VAL A 146 4.58 5.42 2.04
C VAL A 146 4.78 4.87 0.62
N ILE A 147 4.35 5.61 -0.40
CA ILE A 147 4.50 5.18 -1.80
C ILE A 147 5.95 5.37 -2.22
N ASP A 148 6.62 4.28 -2.57
CA ASP A 148 8.03 4.30 -2.95
C ASP A 148 8.22 4.36 -4.47
N ASN A 149 7.15 4.30 -5.27
CA ASN A 149 7.24 4.37 -6.73
C ASN A 149 7.72 5.76 -7.19
N VAL A 150 8.96 5.82 -7.67
CA VAL A 150 9.65 7.06 -8.08
C VAL A 150 8.90 7.76 -9.23
N ASP A 151 8.25 7.00 -10.13
CA ASP A 151 7.55 7.56 -11.29
C ASP A 151 6.40 8.48 -10.89
N ILE A 152 5.75 8.20 -9.75
CA ILE A 152 4.57 8.94 -9.31
C ILE A 152 4.82 9.90 -8.13
N THR A 153 5.97 9.80 -7.46
CA THR A 153 6.29 10.64 -6.30
C THR A 153 6.11 12.13 -6.62
N GLY A 154 6.57 12.58 -7.79
CA GLY A 154 6.40 13.96 -8.25
C GLY A 154 4.97 14.35 -8.59
N ILE A 155 4.08 13.38 -8.82
CA ILE A 155 2.68 13.60 -9.23
C ILE A 155 1.74 13.59 -8.03
N ILE A 156 2.12 12.96 -6.93
CA ILE A 156 1.29 12.82 -5.72
C ILE A 156 0.61 14.13 -5.32
N PRO A 157 1.30 15.29 -5.25
CA PRO A 157 0.65 16.56 -4.90
C PRO A 157 -0.48 16.93 -5.85
N SER A 158 -0.29 16.72 -7.17
CA SER A 158 -1.31 17.03 -8.19
C SER A 158 -2.53 16.12 -8.07
N VAL A 159 -2.34 14.85 -7.71
CA VAL A 159 -3.42 13.90 -7.47
C VAL A 159 -4.18 14.24 -6.19
N ILE A 160 -3.50 14.63 -5.12
CA ILE A 160 -4.12 15.11 -3.87
C ILE A 160 -4.97 16.37 -4.17
N ASP A 161 -4.43 17.32 -4.94
CA ASP A 161 -5.20 18.49 -5.36
C ASP A 161 -6.49 18.13 -6.13
N ALA A 162 -6.41 17.11 -6.98
CA ALA A 162 -7.58 16.61 -7.71
C ALA A 162 -8.59 15.89 -6.79
N TYR A 163 -8.19 15.35 -5.65
CA TYR A 163 -9.11 14.82 -4.64
C TYR A 163 -9.75 15.93 -3.80
N MET A 164 -8.99 16.97 -3.48
CA MET A 164 -9.47 18.10 -2.70
C MET A 164 -10.37 19.04 -3.51
N GLU A 165 -10.04 19.30 -4.79
CA GLU A 165 -10.77 20.16 -5.71
C GLU A 165 -11.06 19.47 -7.06
N PRO A 166 -11.97 18.48 -7.07
CA PRO A 166 -12.17 17.59 -8.23
C PRO A 166 -12.47 18.34 -9.54
N VAL A 167 -13.35 19.33 -9.47
CA VAL A 167 -13.84 20.06 -10.66
C VAL A 167 -12.72 20.84 -11.35
N LYS A 168 -11.75 21.37 -10.57
CA LYS A 168 -10.70 22.22 -11.11
C LYS A 168 -9.43 21.47 -11.49
N CYS A 169 -9.11 20.41 -10.73
CA CYS A 169 -7.78 19.81 -10.78
C CYS A 169 -7.73 18.43 -11.45
N THR A 170 -8.88 17.77 -11.70
CA THR A 170 -8.89 16.43 -12.31
C THR A 170 -8.22 16.41 -13.69
N GLU A 171 -8.56 17.37 -14.56
CA GLU A 171 -8.00 17.41 -15.92
C GLU A 171 -6.49 17.62 -15.89
N LYS A 172 -6.00 18.56 -15.10
CA LYS A 172 -4.58 18.85 -14.94
C LYS A 172 -3.82 17.62 -14.41
N ALA A 173 -4.38 16.90 -13.45
CA ALA A 173 -3.75 15.68 -12.92
C ALA A 173 -3.70 14.57 -13.97
N LEU A 174 -4.74 14.40 -14.80
CA LEU A 174 -4.72 13.46 -15.92
C LEU A 174 -3.68 13.85 -16.97
N ASP A 175 -3.50 15.14 -17.28
CA ASP A 175 -2.47 15.61 -18.19
C ASP A 175 -1.06 15.28 -17.67
N THR A 176 -0.83 15.50 -16.38
CA THR A 176 0.44 15.15 -15.73
C THR A 176 0.70 13.64 -15.79
N LEU A 177 -0.33 12.82 -15.52
CA LEU A 177 -0.21 11.35 -15.57
C LEU A 177 0.13 10.83 -16.97
N VAL A 178 -0.48 11.39 -18.02
CA VAL A 178 -0.17 10.99 -19.40
C VAL A 178 1.23 11.42 -19.82
N ALA A 179 1.71 12.57 -19.33
CA ALA A 179 3.05 13.05 -19.61
C ALA A 179 4.16 12.27 -18.89
N THR A 180 3.79 11.47 -17.88
CA THR A 180 4.75 10.71 -17.08
C THR A 180 5.16 9.42 -17.76
N SER A 181 6.46 9.16 -17.77
CA SER A 181 7.01 7.88 -18.18
C SER A 181 6.97 6.91 -17.00
N PHE A 182 6.16 5.87 -17.10
CA PHE A 182 6.12 4.80 -16.11
C PHE A 182 7.18 3.78 -16.45
N ILE A 183 8.10 3.53 -15.53
CA ILE A 183 9.24 2.62 -15.69
C ILE A 183 9.17 1.52 -14.66
N ASN A 184 8.75 1.87 -13.45
CA ASN A 184 8.76 0.99 -12.30
C ASN A 184 7.49 0.14 -12.21
N GLU A 185 7.58 -0.93 -11.43
CA GLU A 185 6.44 -1.77 -11.11
C GLU A 185 5.31 -0.97 -10.47
N VAL A 186 4.08 -1.27 -10.87
CA VAL A 186 2.88 -0.67 -10.31
C VAL A 186 2.33 -1.61 -9.24
N ASP A 187 2.49 -1.21 -7.99
CA ASP A 187 2.04 -1.93 -6.81
C ASP A 187 0.61 -1.54 -6.38
N MET A 188 0.12 -2.20 -5.33
CA MET A 188 -1.19 -1.96 -4.72
C MET A 188 -1.35 -0.49 -4.29
N SER A 189 -0.31 0.11 -3.71
CA SER A 189 -0.36 1.48 -3.21
C SER A 189 -0.47 2.50 -4.33
N THR A 190 0.25 2.29 -5.43
CA THR A 190 0.21 3.11 -6.64
C THR A 190 -1.17 3.06 -7.30
N LEU A 191 -1.73 1.86 -7.50
CA LEU A 191 -3.08 1.71 -8.04
C LEU A 191 -4.13 2.31 -7.09
N GLY A 192 -3.99 2.09 -5.79
CA GLY A 192 -4.90 2.65 -4.78
C GLY A 192 -5.00 4.17 -4.86
N LEU A 193 -3.86 4.84 -5.09
CA LEU A 193 -3.84 6.28 -5.28
C LEU A 193 -4.45 6.70 -6.63
N LEU A 194 -4.18 5.99 -7.73
CA LEU A 194 -4.49 6.47 -9.07
C LEU A 194 -5.85 6.01 -9.62
N VAL A 195 -6.34 4.82 -9.24
CA VAL A 195 -7.61 4.29 -9.76
C VAL A 195 -8.80 5.22 -9.52
N PRO A 196 -9.00 5.87 -8.37
CA PRO A 196 -10.14 6.77 -8.18
C PRO A 196 -10.13 7.97 -9.12
N ILE A 197 -8.96 8.59 -9.40
CA ILE A 197 -8.87 9.71 -10.34
C ILE A 197 -9.06 9.26 -11.79
N LEU A 198 -8.53 8.08 -12.16
CA LEU A 198 -8.71 7.51 -13.49
C LEU A 198 -10.19 7.16 -13.75
N THR A 199 -10.84 6.55 -12.77
CA THR A 199 -12.29 6.27 -12.82
C THR A 199 -13.12 7.55 -12.98
N ARG A 200 -12.72 8.63 -12.30
CA ARG A 200 -13.34 9.96 -12.46
C ARG A 200 -13.09 10.50 -13.87
N GLY A 201 -11.86 10.41 -14.38
CA GLY A 201 -11.50 10.84 -15.73
C GLY A 201 -12.32 10.16 -16.82
N MET A 202 -12.64 8.89 -16.65
CA MET A 202 -13.51 8.14 -17.55
C MET A 202 -14.99 8.62 -17.51
N ARG A 203 -15.40 9.32 -16.44
CA ARG A 203 -16.76 9.89 -16.30
C ARG A 203 -16.84 11.35 -16.72
N GLU A 204 -15.69 11.99 -17.05
CA GLU A 204 -15.66 13.38 -17.50
C GLU A 204 -16.43 13.56 -18.83
N LYS A 205 -16.87 14.80 -19.09
CA LYS A 205 -17.60 15.13 -20.34
C LYS A 205 -16.69 15.12 -21.57
N LEU A 206 -15.42 15.54 -21.40
CA LEU A 206 -14.46 15.64 -22.48
C LEU A 206 -13.96 14.25 -22.90
N VAL A 207 -14.13 13.94 -24.18
CA VAL A 207 -13.65 12.67 -24.77
C VAL A 207 -12.13 12.54 -24.64
N ALA A 208 -11.39 13.65 -24.73
CA ALA A 208 -9.95 13.68 -24.54
C ALA A 208 -9.54 13.19 -23.13
N SER A 209 -10.26 13.59 -22.07
CA SER A 209 -10.01 13.16 -20.69
C SER A 209 -10.28 11.66 -20.51
N LYS A 210 -11.37 11.16 -21.13
CA LYS A 210 -11.67 9.71 -21.17
C LYS A 210 -10.55 8.92 -21.86
N ARG A 211 -10.08 9.40 -23.01
CA ARG A 211 -8.98 8.77 -23.75
C ARG A 211 -7.70 8.69 -22.91
N ARG A 212 -7.34 9.79 -22.24
CA ARG A 212 -6.17 9.85 -21.34
C ARG A 212 -6.29 8.84 -20.21
N ALA A 213 -7.43 8.85 -19.51
CA ALA A 213 -7.67 7.91 -18.41
C ALA A 213 -7.59 6.45 -18.86
N ALA A 214 -8.24 6.09 -19.98
CA ALA A 214 -8.18 4.74 -20.52
C ALA A 214 -6.76 4.29 -20.90
N LEU A 215 -5.96 5.19 -21.53
CA LEU A 215 -4.56 4.92 -21.85
C LEU A 215 -3.72 4.64 -20.60
N VAL A 216 -3.86 5.48 -19.56
CA VAL A 216 -3.12 5.32 -18.30
C VAL A 216 -3.52 4.00 -17.64
N ILE A 217 -4.82 3.67 -17.59
CA ILE A 217 -5.29 2.37 -17.04
C ILE A 217 -4.60 1.21 -17.77
N GLY A 218 -4.62 1.20 -19.11
CA GLY A 218 -4.01 0.13 -19.89
C GLY A 218 -2.50 0.00 -19.68
N ASN A 219 -1.80 1.13 -19.58
CA ASN A 219 -0.35 1.13 -19.33
C ASN A 219 -0.02 0.64 -17.91
N MET A 220 -0.74 1.12 -16.90
CA MET A 220 -0.52 0.70 -15.52
C MET A 220 -0.80 -0.80 -15.33
N CYS A 221 -1.88 -1.32 -15.92
CA CYS A 221 -2.18 -2.75 -15.83
C CYS A 221 -1.06 -3.62 -16.44
N LYS A 222 -0.36 -3.14 -17.46
CA LYS A 222 0.80 -3.86 -18.04
C LYS A 222 2.01 -3.90 -17.11
N LEU A 223 2.10 -2.99 -16.17
CA LEU A 223 3.22 -2.83 -15.23
C LEU A 223 2.94 -3.49 -13.87
N VAL A 224 1.79 -4.10 -13.71
CA VAL A 224 1.44 -4.86 -12.50
C VAL A 224 2.06 -6.25 -12.58
N ASN A 225 2.93 -6.57 -11.63
CA ASN A 225 3.59 -7.87 -11.55
C ASN A 225 2.75 -8.90 -10.78
N ASP A 226 2.08 -8.48 -9.70
CA ASP A 226 1.21 -9.37 -8.94
C ASP A 226 -0.23 -9.35 -9.51
N PRO A 227 -0.71 -10.46 -10.12
CA PRO A 227 -2.06 -10.55 -10.68
C PRO A 227 -3.18 -10.20 -9.68
N ARG A 228 -2.97 -10.44 -8.37
CA ARG A 228 -3.96 -10.12 -7.32
C ARG A 228 -4.14 -8.62 -7.16
N THR A 229 -3.08 -7.84 -7.37
CA THR A 229 -3.16 -6.38 -7.39
C THR A 229 -4.13 -5.91 -8.48
N ALA A 230 -4.02 -6.44 -9.70
CA ALA A 230 -4.97 -6.13 -10.77
C ALA A 230 -6.39 -6.65 -10.46
N ALA A 231 -6.51 -7.86 -9.91
CA ALA A 231 -7.78 -8.48 -9.55
C ALA A 231 -8.56 -7.67 -8.50
N SER A 232 -7.88 -7.05 -7.54
CA SER A 232 -8.52 -6.20 -6.53
C SER A 232 -9.20 -4.96 -7.13
N PHE A 233 -8.67 -4.44 -8.24
CA PHE A 233 -9.23 -3.28 -8.93
C PHE A 233 -10.13 -3.64 -10.13
N TYR A 234 -10.15 -4.91 -10.51
CA TYR A 234 -10.96 -5.40 -11.65
C TYR A 234 -12.44 -5.03 -11.55
N PRO A 235 -13.13 -5.22 -10.40
CA PRO A 235 -14.55 -4.86 -10.26
C PRO A 235 -14.82 -3.37 -10.40
N ILE A 236 -13.83 -2.53 -10.18
CA ILE A 236 -13.94 -1.06 -10.28
C ILE A 236 -13.66 -0.59 -11.70
N LEU A 237 -12.60 -1.10 -12.33
CA LEU A 237 -12.13 -0.63 -13.63
C LEU A 237 -12.92 -1.23 -14.80
N LYS A 238 -13.31 -2.51 -14.73
CA LYS A 238 -14.06 -3.19 -15.80
C LYS A 238 -15.33 -2.44 -16.20
N PRO A 239 -16.28 -2.13 -15.30
CA PRO A 239 -17.53 -1.49 -15.69
C PRO A 239 -17.32 -0.09 -16.30
N VAL A 240 -16.25 0.57 -15.92
CA VAL A 240 -15.93 1.92 -16.40
C VAL A 240 -15.37 1.87 -17.81
N LEU A 241 -14.53 0.88 -18.12
CA LEU A 241 -13.99 0.65 -19.46
C LEU A 241 -15.07 0.13 -20.42
N GLU A 242 -15.93 -0.80 -20.00
CA GLU A 242 -17.08 -1.30 -20.78
C GLU A 242 -18.02 -0.16 -21.17
N ARG A 243 -18.38 0.70 -20.21
CA ARG A 243 -19.16 1.90 -20.52
C ARG A 243 -18.44 2.83 -21.50
N GLY A 244 -17.11 2.94 -21.42
CA GLY A 244 -16.33 3.70 -22.38
C GLY A 244 -16.39 3.13 -23.79
N ILE A 245 -16.45 1.82 -23.95
CA ILE A 245 -16.63 1.14 -25.25
C ILE A 245 -18.02 1.40 -25.83
N ASP A 246 -19.05 1.38 -24.98
CA ASP A 246 -20.45 1.47 -25.42
C ASP A 246 -20.89 2.91 -25.73
N GLU A 247 -20.49 3.88 -24.91
CA GLU A 247 -21.03 5.25 -24.92
C GLU A 247 -20.18 6.26 -25.70
N ILE A 248 -18.88 6.01 -25.94
CA ILE A 248 -18.02 7.01 -26.59
C ILE A 248 -18.22 6.95 -28.12
N SER A 249 -18.55 8.09 -28.72
CA SER A 249 -18.77 8.22 -30.17
C SER A 249 -17.52 8.05 -31.01
N VAL A 250 -16.32 8.39 -30.48
CA VAL A 250 -15.05 8.36 -31.21
C VAL A 250 -14.47 6.94 -31.20
N GLU A 251 -14.37 6.33 -32.39
CA GLU A 251 -13.91 4.95 -32.57
C GLU A 251 -12.52 4.68 -32.00
N GLU A 252 -11.58 5.62 -32.21
CA GLU A 252 -10.23 5.52 -31.67
C GLU A 252 -10.22 5.33 -30.16
N VAL A 253 -11.06 6.09 -29.44
CA VAL A 253 -11.14 6.03 -27.99
C VAL A 253 -11.80 4.72 -27.52
N ARG A 254 -12.82 4.21 -28.24
CA ARG A 254 -13.38 2.89 -27.98
C ARG A 254 -12.34 1.78 -28.11
N LYS A 255 -11.49 1.84 -29.16
CA LYS A 255 -10.38 0.89 -29.32
C LYS A 255 -9.38 0.94 -28.16
N VAL A 256 -9.07 2.14 -27.66
CA VAL A 256 -8.22 2.30 -26.47
C VAL A 256 -8.85 1.64 -25.25
N CYS A 257 -10.15 1.89 -25.01
CA CYS A 257 -10.88 1.27 -23.89
C CYS A 257 -10.90 -0.26 -24.01
N SER A 258 -11.16 -0.81 -25.23
CA SER A 258 -11.16 -2.26 -25.48
C SER A 258 -9.79 -2.88 -25.20
N HIS A 259 -8.71 -2.29 -25.72
CA HIS A 259 -7.36 -2.77 -25.48
C HIS A 259 -6.96 -2.72 -23.98
N SER A 260 -7.37 -1.66 -23.28
CA SER A 260 -7.12 -1.54 -21.84
C SER A 260 -7.91 -2.58 -21.03
N LEU A 261 -9.16 -2.87 -21.46
CA LEU A 261 -9.98 -3.92 -20.84
C LEU A 261 -9.38 -5.31 -21.08
N GLU A 262 -8.97 -5.62 -22.32
CA GLU A 262 -8.29 -6.88 -22.66
C GLU A 262 -7.02 -7.08 -21.81
N THR A 263 -6.24 -6.01 -21.64
CA THR A 263 -5.03 -6.04 -20.80
C THR A 263 -5.38 -6.31 -19.33
N LEU A 264 -6.38 -5.60 -18.80
CA LEU A 264 -6.85 -5.80 -17.44
C LEU A 264 -7.37 -7.22 -17.21
N GLN A 265 -8.17 -7.75 -18.16
CA GLN A 265 -8.70 -9.11 -18.10
C GLN A 265 -7.59 -10.16 -18.12
N ARG A 266 -6.57 -9.98 -18.98
CA ARG A 266 -5.45 -10.90 -19.07
C ARG A 266 -4.65 -10.95 -17.77
N VAL A 267 -4.36 -9.79 -17.16
CA VAL A 267 -3.58 -9.71 -15.93
C VAL A 267 -4.39 -10.21 -14.72
N ALA A 268 -5.65 -9.78 -14.61
CA ALA A 268 -6.51 -10.15 -13.49
C ALA A 268 -7.06 -11.57 -13.61
N GLY A 269 -7.22 -12.11 -14.84
CA GLY A 269 -7.79 -13.44 -15.07
C GLY A 269 -7.03 -14.57 -14.38
N GLU A 270 -5.71 -14.46 -14.30
CA GLU A 270 -4.87 -15.40 -13.54
C GLU A 270 -5.17 -15.35 -12.03
N ALA A 271 -5.51 -14.18 -11.52
CA ALA A 271 -5.77 -13.97 -10.11
C ALA A 271 -7.23 -14.24 -9.69
N ALA A 272 -8.19 -14.25 -10.61
CA ALA A 272 -9.57 -14.63 -10.31
C ALA A 272 -9.63 -16.06 -9.75
N VAL A 273 -8.80 -16.97 -10.28
CA VAL A 273 -8.65 -18.34 -9.77
C VAL A 273 -7.99 -18.37 -8.38
N ILE A 274 -7.08 -17.42 -8.12
CA ILE A 274 -6.34 -17.31 -6.84
C ILE A 274 -7.25 -16.74 -5.75
N SER A 275 -8.06 -15.72 -6.06
CA SER A 275 -8.92 -15.04 -5.09
C SER A 275 -10.05 -15.92 -4.56
N GLU A 276 -10.51 -16.91 -5.32
CA GLU A 276 -11.53 -17.87 -4.87
C GLU A 276 -11.04 -18.82 -3.79
N ASN A 277 -9.71 -18.97 -3.66
CA ASN A 277 -9.07 -19.90 -2.72
C ASN A 277 -8.54 -19.21 -1.46
N VAL A 278 -8.69 -17.90 -1.29
CA VAL A 278 -8.26 -17.19 -0.07
C VAL A 278 -9.17 -17.53 1.09
N MET A 279 -8.57 -17.98 2.18
CA MET A 279 -9.29 -18.36 3.40
C MET A 279 -9.97 -17.15 4.03
N LYS A 280 -11.25 -17.30 4.39
CA LYS A 280 -12.03 -16.26 5.06
C LYS A 280 -11.77 -16.24 6.57
N LEU A 281 -12.05 -15.10 7.22
CA LEU A 281 -11.85 -14.90 8.65
C LEU A 281 -12.52 -15.99 9.51
N ASP A 282 -13.76 -16.34 9.21
CA ASP A 282 -14.49 -17.37 9.97
C ASP A 282 -13.85 -18.75 9.87
N GLU A 283 -13.35 -19.11 8.70
CA GLU A 283 -12.63 -20.37 8.46
C GLU A 283 -11.29 -20.37 9.17
N LEU A 284 -10.54 -19.26 9.10
CA LEU A 284 -9.27 -19.10 9.79
C LEU A 284 -9.45 -19.15 11.31
N ASN A 285 -10.49 -18.47 11.83
CA ASN A 285 -10.89 -18.54 13.23
C ASN A 285 -11.17 -19.99 13.68
N ALA A 286 -11.95 -20.74 12.89
CA ALA A 286 -12.23 -22.15 13.18
C ALA A 286 -10.95 -23.01 13.18
N ARG A 287 -10.03 -22.77 12.24
CA ARG A 287 -8.76 -23.51 12.17
C ARG A 287 -7.84 -23.18 13.34
N ILE A 288 -7.67 -21.90 13.69
CA ILE A 288 -6.89 -21.49 14.88
C ILE A 288 -7.48 -22.13 16.14
N ARG A 289 -8.81 -22.12 16.30
CA ARG A 289 -9.48 -22.78 17.43
C ARG A 289 -9.17 -24.29 17.47
N ASN A 290 -9.18 -24.97 16.33
CA ASN A 290 -8.88 -26.40 16.28
C ASN A 290 -7.42 -26.70 16.65
N VAL A 291 -6.48 -25.89 16.14
CA VAL A 291 -5.05 -26.02 16.48
C VAL A 291 -4.80 -25.76 17.97
N CYS A 292 -5.45 -24.71 18.50
CA CYS A 292 -5.30 -24.35 19.92
C CYS A 292 -6.21 -25.13 20.86
N LYS A 293 -6.90 -26.19 20.41
CA LYS A 293 -7.95 -26.87 21.17
C LYS A 293 -7.53 -27.30 22.57
N GLU A 294 -6.29 -27.73 22.72
CA GLU A 294 -5.74 -28.17 24.01
C GLU A 294 -5.41 -26.98 24.94
N THR A 295 -5.19 -25.79 24.36
CA THR A 295 -4.78 -24.56 25.06
C THR A 295 -5.90 -23.51 25.16
N ILE A 296 -7.08 -23.76 24.57
CA ILE A 296 -8.22 -22.84 24.52
C ILE A 296 -8.66 -22.32 25.90
N ASN A 297 -8.55 -23.15 26.95
CA ASN A 297 -8.91 -22.71 28.30
C ASN A 297 -8.02 -21.60 28.86
N TYR A 298 -6.86 -21.36 28.23
CA TYR A 298 -5.91 -20.33 28.63
C TYR A 298 -6.00 -19.07 27.75
N ILE A 299 -6.60 -19.16 26.55
CA ILE A 299 -6.68 -18.07 25.58
C ILE A 299 -8.12 -17.49 25.61
N PRO A 300 -8.29 -16.21 26.01
CA PRO A 300 -9.59 -15.55 25.92
C PRO A 300 -10.12 -15.49 24.47
N ASP A 301 -11.44 -15.59 24.32
CA ASP A 301 -12.07 -15.58 23.00
C ASP A 301 -11.79 -14.30 22.19
N GLU A 302 -11.76 -13.14 22.86
CA GLU A 302 -11.43 -11.85 22.23
C GLU A 302 -10.02 -11.85 21.67
N LEU A 303 -9.07 -12.43 22.39
CA LEU A 303 -7.68 -12.52 21.93
C LEU A 303 -7.54 -13.50 20.78
N LEU A 304 -8.23 -14.63 20.83
CA LEU A 304 -8.24 -15.62 19.77
C LEU A 304 -8.80 -15.03 18.46
N HIS A 305 -9.91 -14.29 18.57
CA HIS A 305 -10.51 -13.60 17.43
C HIS A 305 -9.59 -12.52 16.86
N HIS A 306 -8.91 -11.75 17.70
CA HIS A 306 -7.96 -10.75 17.25
C HIS A 306 -6.74 -11.37 16.53
N MET A 307 -6.20 -12.46 17.08
CA MET A 307 -5.11 -13.20 16.40
C MET A 307 -5.55 -13.74 15.03
N ALA A 308 -6.76 -14.30 14.94
CA ALA A 308 -7.30 -14.76 13.66
C ALA A 308 -7.44 -13.62 12.66
N PHE A 309 -7.82 -12.45 13.12
CA PHE A 309 -7.93 -11.24 12.32
C PHE A 309 -6.56 -10.77 11.79
N CYS A 310 -5.54 -10.78 12.64
CA CYS A 310 -4.17 -10.47 12.22
C CYS A 310 -3.63 -11.49 11.20
N CYS A 311 -3.92 -12.78 11.40
CA CYS A 311 -3.55 -13.84 10.45
C CYS A 311 -4.30 -13.70 9.11
N GLU A 312 -5.55 -13.22 9.09
CA GLU A 312 -6.26 -12.91 7.86
C GLU A 312 -5.52 -11.86 7.02
N GLY A 313 -4.97 -10.82 7.66
CA GLY A 313 -4.12 -9.82 6.98
C GLY A 313 -2.89 -10.45 6.33
N LEU A 314 -2.26 -11.43 6.96
CA LEU A 314 -1.13 -12.19 6.37
C LEU A 314 -1.57 -13.04 5.17
N VAL A 315 -2.72 -13.69 5.25
CA VAL A 315 -3.29 -14.48 4.13
C VAL A 315 -3.65 -13.56 2.96
N GLN A 316 -4.32 -12.46 3.20
CA GLN A 316 -4.70 -11.47 2.17
C GLN A 316 -3.49 -10.85 1.48
N SER A 317 -2.39 -10.60 2.21
CA SER A 317 -1.13 -10.10 1.66
C SER A 317 -0.26 -11.19 1.02
N ASN A 318 -0.74 -12.45 0.92
CA ASN A 318 0.04 -13.63 0.46
C ASN A 318 1.39 -13.81 1.18
N ASN A 319 1.42 -13.48 2.45
CA ASN A 319 2.64 -13.54 3.22
C ASN A 319 2.92 -14.97 3.70
N ARG A 320 3.90 -15.63 3.07
CA ARG A 320 4.30 -17.00 3.36
C ARG A 320 5.45 -17.11 4.36
N LYS A 321 6.09 -15.99 4.70
CA LYS A 321 7.26 -15.99 5.57
C LYS A 321 6.88 -16.39 6.99
N TYR A 322 7.42 -17.51 7.47
CA TYR A 322 7.17 -18.01 8.82
C TYR A 322 7.45 -16.95 9.90
N ASP A 323 8.53 -16.21 9.76
CA ASP A 323 8.91 -15.18 10.74
C ASP A 323 7.83 -14.10 10.93
N HIS A 324 7.09 -13.74 9.88
CA HIS A 324 5.99 -12.77 9.98
C HIS A 324 4.79 -13.37 10.74
N TRP A 325 4.47 -14.64 10.49
CA TRP A 325 3.43 -15.37 11.24
C TRP A 325 3.81 -15.51 12.72
N LYS A 326 5.08 -15.79 12.98
CA LYS A 326 5.61 -15.84 14.34
C LYS A 326 5.52 -14.47 15.02
N GLN A 327 5.99 -13.40 14.39
CA GLN A 327 5.86 -12.03 14.89
C GLN A 327 4.40 -11.60 15.10
N CYS A 328 3.49 -12.11 14.29
CA CYS A 328 2.06 -11.84 14.42
C CYS A 328 1.45 -12.50 15.66
N MET A 329 1.80 -13.76 15.97
CA MET A 329 1.10 -14.57 16.98
C MET A 329 1.85 -14.66 18.32
N GLU A 330 3.17 -14.83 18.29
CA GLU A 330 3.99 -15.10 19.47
C GLU A 330 3.83 -14.05 20.58
N PRO A 331 3.76 -12.71 20.30
CA PRO A 331 3.59 -11.70 21.33
C PRO A 331 2.28 -11.84 22.13
N TYR A 332 1.25 -12.39 21.49
CA TYR A 332 -0.04 -12.63 22.17
C TYR A 332 -0.01 -13.90 23.00
N LEU A 333 0.65 -14.95 22.53
CA LEU A 333 0.69 -16.28 23.16
C LEU A 333 1.64 -16.30 24.36
N ASN A 334 2.80 -15.65 24.28
CA ASN A 334 3.84 -15.66 25.32
C ASN A 334 3.37 -15.23 26.72
N ASN A 335 2.30 -14.44 26.81
CA ASN A 335 1.79 -13.93 28.09
C ASN A 335 0.53 -14.66 28.60
N VAL A 336 -0.02 -15.59 27.81
CA VAL A 336 -1.30 -16.25 28.10
C VAL A 336 -1.13 -17.74 28.27
N ILE A 337 -0.23 -18.35 27.50
CA ILE A 337 0.00 -19.80 27.52
C ILE A 337 1.03 -20.15 28.60
N PRO A 338 0.83 -21.27 29.35
CA PRO A 338 1.83 -21.77 30.29
C PRO A 338 3.16 -22.09 29.60
N ALA A 339 4.27 -21.89 30.34
CA ALA A 339 5.63 -22.10 29.82
C ALA A 339 5.94 -23.55 29.38
N GLU A 340 5.11 -24.50 29.76
CA GLU A 340 5.23 -25.92 29.41
C GLU A 340 4.74 -26.23 28.00
N VAL A 341 3.98 -25.31 27.37
CA VAL A 341 3.41 -25.48 26.03
C VAL A 341 4.32 -24.85 24.99
N ASP A 342 4.67 -25.62 23.97
CA ASP A 342 5.50 -25.16 22.87
C ASP A 342 4.71 -24.25 21.92
N ILE A 343 4.91 -22.94 22.07
CA ILE A 343 4.26 -21.91 21.25
C ILE A 343 4.69 -22.03 19.78
N ASP A 344 5.94 -22.38 19.51
CA ASP A 344 6.45 -22.50 18.15
C ASP A 344 5.72 -23.60 17.36
N SER A 345 5.33 -24.68 18.02
CA SER A 345 4.53 -25.73 17.41
C SER A 345 3.11 -25.26 17.02
N ILE A 346 2.48 -24.41 17.85
CA ILE A 346 1.18 -23.81 17.56
C ILE A 346 1.28 -22.88 16.36
N VAL A 347 2.28 -21.98 16.36
CA VAL A 347 2.50 -21.04 15.26
C VAL A 347 2.76 -21.76 13.95
N LYS A 348 3.59 -22.82 13.96
CA LYS A 348 3.85 -23.66 12.77
C LYS A 348 2.58 -24.30 12.22
N ALA A 349 1.76 -24.89 13.09
CA ALA A 349 0.52 -25.54 12.67
C ALA A 349 -0.48 -24.53 12.06
N VAL A 350 -0.60 -23.32 12.64
CA VAL A 350 -1.45 -22.25 12.08
C VAL A 350 -0.88 -21.74 10.77
N HIS A 351 0.43 -21.53 10.67
CA HIS A 351 1.11 -21.12 9.45
C HIS A 351 0.90 -22.14 8.32
N GLU A 352 1.14 -23.43 8.56
CA GLU A 352 0.92 -24.48 7.56
C GLU A 352 -0.51 -24.51 7.05
N GLU A 353 -1.49 -24.35 7.93
CA GLU A 353 -2.91 -24.23 7.54
C GLU A 353 -3.18 -22.95 6.74
N GLY A 354 -2.64 -21.81 7.16
CA GLY A 354 -2.86 -20.52 6.51
C GLY A 354 -2.26 -20.42 5.11
N ILE A 355 -1.11 -21.07 4.87
CA ILE A 355 -0.43 -21.00 3.56
C ILE A 355 -0.88 -22.06 2.55
N LYS A 356 -1.71 -23.02 2.93
CA LYS A 356 -2.13 -24.14 2.03
C LYS A 356 -2.66 -23.67 0.68
N ASN A 357 -3.40 -22.57 0.67
CA ASN A 357 -4.06 -22.04 -0.52
C ASN A 357 -3.36 -20.80 -1.09
N LEU A 358 -2.18 -20.43 -0.57
CA LEU A 358 -1.42 -19.30 -1.09
C LEU A 358 -0.58 -19.73 -2.30
N THR A 359 -0.43 -18.83 -3.26
CA THR A 359 0.43 -19.09 -4.44
C THR A 359 1.88 -19.22 -4.07
N LEU A 360 2.58 -20.15 -4.73
CA LEU A 360 4.03 -20.25 -4.61
C LEU A 360 4.68 -19.04 -5.30
N ASP A 361 5.57 -18.36 -4.59
CA ASP A 361 6.48 -17.42 -5.24
C ASP A 361 7.35 -18.24 -6.23
N LYS A 362 7.60 -17.70 -7.42
CA LYS A 362 8.54 -18.30 -8.35
C LYS A 362 9.93 -18.22 -7.71
N VAL A 363 10.44 -19.33 -7.25
CA VAL A 363 11.83 -19.43 -6.76
C VAL A 363 12.70 -19.60 -7.99
N ASP A 364 13.53 -18.62 -8.30
CA ASP A 364 14.60 -18.79 -9.27
C ASP A 364 15.64 -19.76 -8.69
N PRO A 365 16.19 -20.67 -9.49
CA PRO A 365 17.24 -21.57 -9.03
C PRO A 365 18.45 -20.75 -8.58
N GLU A 366 18.96 -21.02 -7.40
CA GLU A 366 20.18 -20.42 -6.86
C GLU A 366 21.36 -20.71 -7.79
N ASP A 367 21.86 -19.66 -8.43
CA ASP A 367 23.14 -19.69 -9.15
C ASP A 367 24.27 -19.33 -8.16
N GLU A 368 25.35 -20.10 -8.17
CA GLU A 368 26.52 -19.93 -7.29
C GLU A 368 27.32 -18.63 -7.49
N GLU A 369 27.02 -17.83 -8.53
CA GLU A 369 27.73 -16.58 -8.82
C GLU A 369 27.02 -15.37 -8.19
N GLU A 370 27.80 -14.51 -7.55
CA GLU A 370 27.32 -13.31 -6.89
C GLU A 370 26.61 -12.35 -7.88
N ASP A 371 25.35 -12.03 -7.59
CA ASP A 371 24.58 -11.08 -8.37
C ASP A 371 24.93 -9.65 -8.00
N LEU A 372 25.30 -8.84 -8.96
CA LEU A 372 25.43 -7.40 -8.82
C LEU A 372 24.04 -6.75 -8.73
N CYS A 373 23.10 -7.26 -9.52
CA CYS A 373 21.70 -6.86 -9.53
C CYS A 373 20.84 -8.03 -9.99
N ASN A 374 19.76 -8.29 -9.29
CA ASN A 374 18.71 -9.22 -9.71
C ASN A 374 17.36 -8.52 -9.51
N ALA A 375 16.83 -7.95 -10.58
CA ALA A 375 15.61 -7.17 -10.58
C ALA A 375 14.67 -7.63 -11.68
N GLN A 376 13.38 -7.51 -11.46
CA GLN A 376 12.38 -7.68 -12.49
C GLN A 376 11.69 -6.33 -12.68
N PHE A 377 11.68 -5.82 -13.91
CA PHE A 377 11.11 -4.50 -14.18
C PHE A 377 10.33 -4.47 -15.48
N SER A 378 9.52 -3.44 -15.59
CA SER A 378 8.84 -3.06 -16.82
C SER A 378 9.23 -1.63 -17.19
N LEU A 379 9.43 -1.37 -18.47
CA LEU A 379 9.83 -0.07 -18.99
C LEU A 379 8.76 0.44 -19.94
N ALA A 380 8.20 1.61 -19.68
CA ALA A 380 7.26 2.28 -20.57
C ALA A 380 7.73 3.71 -20.87
N TYR A 381 7.50 4.17 -22.08
CA TYR A 381 7.77 5.54 -22.50
C TYR A 381 6.53 6.15 -23.13
N GLY A 382 5.95 7.16 -22.48
CA GLY A 382 4.67 7.75 -22.87
C GLY A 382 3.55 6.70 -22.93
N THR A 383 3.00 6.49 -24.11
CA THR A 383 1.92 5.52 -24.34
C THR A 383 2.41 4.12 -24.71
N ARG A 384 3.72 3.89 -24.80
CA ARG A 384 4.29 2.64 -25.29
C ARG A 384 5.07 1.92 -24.20
N VAL A 385 4.68 0.67 -23.91
CA VAL A 385 5.49 -0.24 -23.10
C VAL A 385 6.61 -0.80 -23.95
N LEU A 386 7.84 -0.61 -23.52
CA LEU A 386 9.06 -1.04 -24.20
C LEU A 386 9.51 -2.44 -23.73
N LEU A 387 9.48 -2.65 -22.40
CA LEU A 387 9.78 -3.92 -21.75
C LEU A 387 8.67 -4.25 -20.78
N HIS A 388 8.33 -5.51 -20.62
CA HIS A 388 7.26 -5.97 -19.72
C HIS A 388 7.75 -7.13 -18.88
N GLN A 389 7.69 -6.97 -17.55
CA GLN A 389 8.12 -7.99 -16.58
C GLN A 389 9.43 -8.69 -16.97
N THR A 390 10.41 -7.90 -17.41
CA THR A 390 11.66 -8.44 -17.94
C THR A 390 12.61 -8.69 -16.78
N PRO A 391 13.09 -9.93 -16.59
CA PRO A 391 14.12 -10.21 -15.61
C PRO A 391 15.42 -9.56 -16.05
N PHE A 392 16.04 -8.82 -15.14
CA PHE A 392 17.31 -8.16 -15.35
C PHE A 392 18.28 -8.62 -14.27
N ARG A 393 19.17 -9.51 -14.68
CA ARG A 393 20.17 -10.08 -13.77
C ARG A 393 21.56 -9.75 -14.31
N VAL A 394 22.32 -9.06 -13.47
CA VAL A 394 23.70 -8.67 -13.77
C VAL A 394 24.59 -9.24 -12.68
N LYS A 395 25.61 -10.00 -13.08
CA LYS A 395 26.57 -10.65 -12.20
C LYS A 395 27.85 -9.85 -12.12
N VAL A 396 28.54 -9.92 -10.99
CA VAL A 396 29.80 -9.25 -10.74
C VAL A 396 30.86 -9.72 -11.76
N GLY A 397 31.58 -8.79 -12.35
CA GLY A 397 32.71 -9.05 -13.27
C GLY A 397 32.29 -9.47 -14.70
N ARG A 398 31.02 -9.64 -15.01
CA ARG A 398 30.57 -9.99 -16.37
C ARG A 398 30.30 -8.76 -17.24
N LYS A 399 30.47 -8.94 -18.55
CA LYS A 399 30.14 -7.94 -19.58
C LYS A 399 28.87 -8.37 -20.32
N TYR A 400 27.94 -7.40 -20.49
CA TYR A 400 26.66 -7.63 -21.13
C TYR A 400 26.49 -6.78 -22.37
N GLY A 401 25.92 -7.35 -23.43
CA GLY A 401 25.56 -6.65 -24.66
C GLY A 401 24.05 -6.49 -24.76
N LEU A 402 23.56 -5.25 -24.90
CA LEU A 402 22.16 -4.97 -25.12
C LEU A 402 21.87 -4.84 -26.62
N VAL A 403 21.18 -5.82 -27.19
CA VAL A 403 20.89 -5.92 -28.62
C VAL A 403 19.39 -5.76 -28.88
N GLY A 404 19.04 -5.04 -29.94
CA GLY A 404 17.65 -4.84 -30.33
C GLY A 404 17.50 -3.78 -31.43
N PRO A 405 16.32 -3.71 -32.10
CA PRO A 405 16.08 -2.71 -33.16
C PRO A 405 16.06 -1.28 -32.59
N ASN A 406 16.17 -0.30 -33.52
CA ASN A 406 16.05 1.11 -33.13
C ASN A 406 14.63 1.39 -32.58
N GLY A 407 14.55 2.17 -31.52
CA GLY A 407 13.28 2.45 -30.83
C GLY A 407 12.82 1.35 -29.84
N ALA A 408 13.61 0.28 -29.63
CA ALA A 408 13.29 -0.77 -28.67
C ALA A 408 13.48 -0.37 -27.18
N GLY A 409 14.00 0.83 -26.92
CA GLY A 409 14.19 1.32 -25.54
C GLY A 409 15.58 1.12 -24.96
N LYS A 410 16.59 0.70 -25.76
CA LYS A 410 17.97 0.46 -25.26
C LYS A 410 18.56 1.65 -24.52
N SER A 411 18.55 2.82 -25.16
CA SER A 411 19.09 4.05 -24.54
C SER A 411 18.24 4.53 -23.37
N THR A 412 16.93 4.29 -23.42
CA THR A 412 16.00 4.61 -22.31
C THR A 412 16.33 3.77 -21.09
N LEU A 413 16.57 2.47 -21.26
CA LEU A 413 16.98 1.57 -20.20
C LEU A 413 18.30 2.01 -19.57
N MET A 414 19.32 2.30 -20.40
CA MET A 414 20.64 2.74 -19.91
C MET A 414 20.55 4.05 -19.11
N ARG A 415 19.76 5.02 -19.59
CA ARG A 415 19.52 6.28 -18.87
C ARG A 415 18.77 6.06 -17.55
N SER A 416 17.81 5.13 -17.52
CA SER A 416 17.07 4.80 -16.28
C SER A 416 17.97 4.15 -15.23
N ILE A 417 18.90 3.27 -15.66
CA ILE A 417 19.92 2.69 -14.78
C ILE A 417 20.85 3.79 -14.24
N ALA A 418 21.38 4.64 -15.13
CA ALA A 418 22.32 5.71 -14.77
C ALA A 418 21.68 6.78 -13.84
N GLY A 419 20.38 7.05 -14.05
CA GLY A 419 19.61 7.97 -13.23
C GLY A 419 19.17 7.40 -11.88
N GLY A 420 19.42 6.11 -11.60
CA GLY A 420 18.98 5.47 -10.36
C GLY A 420 17.48 5.25 -10.28
N ASN A 421 16.76 5.35 -11.41
CA ASN A 421 15.30 5.29 -11.45
C ASN A 421 14.77 3.88 -11.66
N LEU A 422 15.63 2.87 -11.73
CA LEU A 422 15.21 1.48 -11.95
C LEU A 422 14.99 0.79 -10.61
N GLN A 423 13.76 0.38 -10.35
CA GLN A 423 13.38 -0.32 -9.13
C GLN A 423 14.14 -1.65 -9.01
N GLY A 424 14.69 -1.93 -7.82
CA GLY A 424 15.48 -3.15 -7.58
C GLY A 424 16.93 -3.07 -8.04
N PHE A 425 17.36 -1.96 -8.67
CA PHE A 425 18.77 -1.74 -8.96
C PHE A 425 19.45 -1.15 -7.71
N PRO A 426 20.63 -1.68 -7.29
CA PRO A 426 21.32 -1.21 -6.11
C PRO A 426 21.69 0.28 -6.22
N THR A 427 21.28 1.08 -5.24
CA THR A 427 21.52 2.54 -5.21
C THR A 427 22.92 2.93 -4.73
N ASP A 428 23.62 1.99 -4.12
CA ASP A 428 25.00 2.11 -3.63
C ASP A 428 26.06 1.89 -4.71
N LEU A 429 25.64 1.43 -5.91
CA LEU A 429 26.54 1.25 -7.04
C LEU A 429 26.78 2.56 -7.78
N ILE A 430 28.05 2.92 -7.94
CA ILE A 430 28.46 4.03 -8.82
C ILE A 430 28.24 3.61 -10.27
N THR A 431 27.25 4.24 -10.94
CA THR A 431 26.92 3.99 -12.33
C THR A 431 27.40 5.13 -13.21
N VAL A 432 28.22 4.84 -14.21
CA VAL A 432 28.71 5.83 -15.18
C VAL A 432 28.03 5.53 -16.52
N TYR A 433 27.37 6.53 -17.09
CA TYR A 433 26.72 6.45 -18.41
C TYR A 433 27.51 7.26 -19.43
N VAL A 434 27.98 6.59 -20.47
CA VAL A 434 28.68 7.24 -21.60
C VAL A 434 27.71 7.40 -22.76
N GLU A 435 27.39 8.63 -23.13
CA GLU A 435 26.54 8.94 -24.29
C GLU A 435 27.31 8.81 -25.59
N CYS A 436 26.60 8.36 -26.64
CA CYS A 436 27.21 8.24 -27.98
C CYS A 436 27.37 9.58 -28.68
N GLU A 437 26.62 10.60 -28.28
CA GLU A 437 26.63 11.93 -28.90
C GLU A 437 26.75 13.00 -27.82
N ILE A 438 27.69 13.92 -27.97
CA ILE A 438 27.84 15.09 -27.11
C ILE A 438 26.94 16.18 -27.70
N ILE A 439 25.83 16.50 -26.99
CA ILE A 439 24.82 17.46 -27.48
C ILE A 439 24.92 18.79 -26.71
N GLY A 440 24.84 19.90 -27.42
CA GLY A 440 24.69 21.24 -26.87
C GLY A 440 25.98 21.88 -26.36
N GLU A 441 25.91 22.59 -25.24
CA GLU A 441 27.02 23.39 -24.67
C GLU A 441 28.27 22.57 -24.33
N LYS A 442 28.15 21.28 -24.16
CA LYS A 442 29.27 20.36 -23.88
C LYS A 442 30.09 19.99 -25.12
N ALA A 443 29.61 20.31 -26.32
CA ALA A 443 30.33 19.99 -27.58
C ALA A 443 31.60 20.85 -27.76
N GLU A 444 31.72 21.99 -27.08
CA GLU A 444 32.87 22.88 -27.15
C GLU A 444 33.93 22.61 -26.03
N MET A 445 33.64 21.69 -25.09
CA MET A 445 34.55 21.32 -24.04
C MET A 445 35.67 20.40 -24.54
N THR A 446 36.84 20.55 -23.96
CA THR A 446 37.89 19.54 -24.15
C THR A 446 37.53 18.22 -23.50
N VAL A 447 38.11 17.11 -23.96
CA VAL A 447 37.81 15.77 -23.39
C VAL A 447 38.07 15.73 -21.88
N LEU A 448 39.06 16.43 -21.41
CA LEU A 448 39.40 16.49 -20.00
C LEU A 448 38.37 17.28 -19.19
N GLU A 449 37.93 18.41 -19.69
CA GLU A 449 36.86 19.24 -19.08
C GLU A 449 35.53 18.50 -19.07
N TYR A 450 35.21 17.73 -20.14
CA TYR A 450 34.02 16.92 -20.20
C TYR A 450 34.00 15.82 -19.13
N ILE A 451 35.13 15.11 -18.98
CA ILE A 451 35.25 14.05 -17.97
C ILE A 451 35.17 14.65 -16.55
N MET A 452 35.85 15.78 -16.31
CA MET A 452 35.84 16.44 -15.01
C MET A 452 34.54 17.18 -14.67
N SER A 453 33.65 17.37 -15.65
CA SER A 453 32.34 17.98 -15.42
C SER A 453 31.29 17.00 -14.92
N ASP A 454 31.59 15.71 -14.84
CA ASP A 454 30.68 14.72 -14.28
C ASP A 454 30.79 14.70 -12.76
N GLU A 455 29.73 15.01 -12.07
CA GLU A 455 29.66 15.08 -10.59
C GLU A 455 29.93 13.71 -9.90
N LYS A 456 29.97 12.61 -10.67
CA LYS A 456 30.19 11.26 -10.16
C LYS A 456 31.62 10.75 -10.32
N VAL A 457 32.50 11.50 -10.97
CA VAL A 457 33.93 11.25 -11.11
C VAL A 457 34.73 12.14 -10.17
#